data_3252d083acf50881c453743876ed5d6a
#
_entry.id   3252d083acf50881c453743876ed5d6a
#
_cell.length_a   1.000
_cell.length_b   1.000
_cell.length_c   1.000
_cell.angle_alpha   90.00
_cell.angle_beta   90.00
_cell.angle_gamma   90.00
#
_symmetry.space_group_name_H-M   'P 1'
#
loop_
_entity.id
_entity.type
_entity.pdbx_description
1 polymer ?
#
loop_
_entity_poly.entity_id
_entity_poly.type
_entity_poly.pdbx_seq_one_letter_code
_entity_poly.pdbx_strand_id
1 'polypeptide(L)'
;VQTCALPICQEIMSLLAEEAKLMEIVKLIGSDVLPEDQKLVIEICKVIRVGYLQQNAFHKDDTYVPLQKQMKMMDVILYLYKKCKDLVAQGKPMSQVVASGIFDKVTKMKYDVPNDHIELLDDYFRQIDAAVSQVA
;
A
#
# COMPACT_ATOMS: atom_id res chain seq x y z
N VAL A 1 8.06 14.43 -15.87
CA VAL A 1 8.16 13.76 -14.57
C VAL A 1 7.00 14.14 -13.68
N GLN A 2 6.71 15.45 -13.56
CA GLN A 2 5.60 15.92 -12.72
C GLN A 2 4.24 15.49 -13.25
N THR A 3 4.07 15.44 -14.56
CA THR A 3 2.83 15.00 -15.19
C THR A 3 2.55 13.52 -14.94
N CYS A 4 3.60 12.70 -14.81
CA CYS A 4 3.46 11.27 -14.48
C CYS A 4 3.12 11.03 -13.01
N ALA A 5 3.62 11.88 -12.11
CA ALA A 5 3.38 11.77 -10.68
C ALA A 5 1.98 12.22 -10.27
N LEU A 6 1.40 13.18 -11.00
CA LEU A 6 0.11 13.77 -10.63
C LEU A 6 -1.04 12.76 -10.59
N PRO A 7 -1.24 11.88 -11.59
CA PRO A 7 -2.29 10.87 -11.50
C PRO A 7 -2.12 9.92 -10.33
N ILE A 8 -0.88 9.54 -10.02
CA ILE A 8 -0.56 8.65 -8.90
C ILE A 8 -0.94 9.34 -7.57
N CYS A 9 -0.55 10.58 -7.40
CA CYS A 9 -0.89 11.36 -6.21
C CYS A 9 -2.40 11.54 -6.06
N GLN A 10 -3.11 11.80 -7.15
CA GLN A 10 -4.57 11.93 -7.13
C GLN A 10 -5.24 10.63 -6.70
N GLU A 11 -4.74 9.49 -7.18
CA GLU A 11 -5.28 8.18 -6.81
C GLU A 11 -5.07 7.90 -5.32
N ILE A 12 -3.88 8.19 -4.80
CA ILE A 12 -3.58 8.03 -3.37
C ILE A 12 -4.46 8.95 -2.52
N MET A 13 -4.62 10.20 -2.91
CA MET A 13 -5.48 11.15 -2.20
C MET A 13 -6.94 10.71 -2.21
N SER A 14 -7.40 10.15 -3.32
CA SER A 14 -8.76 9.62 -3.44
C SER A 14 -8.98 8.44 -2.48
N LEU A 15 -8.00 7.54 -2.39
CA LEU A 15 -8.05 6.41 -1.46
C LEU A 15 -8.10 6.88 -0.01
N LEU A 16 -7.29 7.85 0.35
CA LEU A 16 -7.28 8.41 1.71
C LEU A 16 -8.60 9.10 2.06
N ALA A 17 -9.21 9.80 1.10
CA ALA A 17 -10.51 10.43 1.29
C ALA A 17 -11.61 9.37 1.49
N GLU A 18 -11.57 8.29 0.74
CA GLU A 18 -12.51 7.19 0.89
C GLU A 18 -12.35 6.50 2.23
N GLU A 19 -11.11 6.27 2.67
CA GLU A 19 -10.84 5.68 3.98
C GLU A 19 -11.43 6.53 5.11
N ALA A 20 -11.33 7.85 5.01
CA ALA A 20 -11.89 8.74 6.03
C ALA A 20 -13.39 8.52 6.21
N LYS A 21 -14.12 8.31 5.12
CA LYS A 21 -15.55 7.99 5.16
C LYS A 21 -15.81 6.62 5.77
N LEU A 22 -15.00 5.63 5.41
CA LEU A 22 -15.15 4.27 5.92
C LEU A 22 -14.83 4.20 7.42
N MET A 23 -13.87 4.96 7.89
CA MET A 23 -13.53 4.98 9.32
C MET A 23 -14.64 5.53 10.19
N GLU A 24 -15.49 6.41 9.67
CA GLU A 24 -16.68 6.85 10.39
C GLU A 24 -17.65 5.68 10.61
N ILE A 25 -17.81 4.81 9.61
CA ILE A 25 -18.63 3.61 9.71
C ILE A 25 -18.02 2.63 10.71
N VAL A 26 -16.69 2.43 10.64
CA VAL A 26 -15.97 1.52 11.53
C VAL A 26 -16.12 1.92 12.99
N LYS A 27 -16.10 3.23 13.28
CA LYS A 27 -16.30 3.74 14.65
C LYS A 27 -17.66 3.38 15.21
N LEU A 28 -18.68 3.32 14.35
CA LEU A 28 -20.06 3.07 14.77
C LEU A 28 -20.39 1.58 14.89
N ILE A 29 -19.96 0.75 13.93
CA ILE A 29 -20.42 -0.64 13.82
C ILE A 29 -19.29 -1.65 13.68
N GLY A 30 -18.03 -1.22 13.65
CA GLY A 30 -16.87 -2.09 13.52
C GLY A 30 -16.50 -2.40 12.06
N SER A 31 -15.29 -2.92 11.87
CA SER A 31 -14.77 -3.19 10.53
C SER A 31 -15.27 -4.49 9.91
N ASP A 32 -15.77 -5.42 10.73
CA ASP A 32 -16.16 -6.76 10.25
C ASP A 32 -17.38 -6.73 9.35
N VAL A 33 -18.19 -5.68 9.43
CA VAL A 33 -19.40 -5.53 8.61
C VAL A 33 -19.13 -4.94 7.23
N LEU A 34 -17.91 -4.48 6.97
CA LEU A 34 -17.55 -3.89 5.68
C LEU A 34 -17.39 -4.97 4.61
N PRO A 35 -17.79 -4.69 3.36
CA PRO A 35 -17.44 -5.54 2.22
C PRO A 35 -15.92 -5.65 2.06
N GLU A 36 -15.47 -6.72 1.40
CA GLU A 36 -14.04 -6.99 1.24
C GLU A 36 -13.31 -5.88 0.47
N ASP A 37 -13.94 -5.27 -0.52
CA ASP A 37 -13.35 -4.16 -1.27
C ASP A 37 -13.11 -2.93 -0.38
N GLN A 38 -13.98 -2.68 0.58
CA GLN A 38 -13.81 -1.59 1.53
C GLN A 38 -12.75 -1.91 2.57
N LYS A 39 -12.66 -3.17 3.00
CA LYS A 39 -11.56 -3.63 3.87
C LYS A 39 -10.21 -3.44 3.18
N LEU A 40 -10.15 -3.69 1.88
CA LEU A 40 -8.94 -3.46 1.08
C LEU A 40 -8.54 -1.99 1.11
N VAL A 41 -9.48 -1.06 0.96
CA VAL A 41 -9.19 0.37 1.02
C VAL A 41 -8.57 0.73 2.37
N ILE A 42 -9.09 0.21 3.47
CA ILE A 42 -8.56 0.48 4.80
C ILE A 42 -7.13 -0.07 4.94
N GLU A 43 -6.89 -1.30 4.47
CA GLU A 43 -5.56 -1.91 4.57
C GLU A 43 -4.53 -1.17 3.71
N ILE A 44 -4.89 -0.79 2.50
CA ILE A 44 -3.95 -0.07 1.63
C ILE A 44 -3.66 1.34 2.16
N CYS A 45 -4.62 1.99 2.78
CA CYS A 45 -4.41 3.30 3.38
C CYS A 45 -3.52 3.21 4.62
N LYS A 46 -3.57 2.12 5.39
CA LYS A 46 -2.58 1.87 6.45
C LYS A 46 -1.17 1.81 5.88
N VAL A 47 -0.97 1.11 4.78
CA VAL A 47 0.35 1.02 4.11
C VAL A 47 0.80 2.41 3.68
N ILE A 48 -0.09 3.20 3.11
CA ILE A 48 0.24 4.56 2.68
C ILE A 48 0.68 5.42 3.86
N ARG A 49 -0.06 5.38 4.96
CA ARG A 49 0.24 6.21 6.13
C ARG A 49 1.51 5.78 6.83
N VAL A 50 1.62 4.50 7.15
CA VAL A 50 2.75 3.99 7.93
C VAL A 50 3.98 3.80 7.06
N GLY A 51 3.81 3.27 5.86
CA GLY A 51 4.92 2.91 4.99
C GLY A 51 5.43 4.05 4.12
N TYR A 52 4.64 5.09 3.89
CA TYR A 52 4.98 6.17 2.97
C TYR A 52 4.94 7.56 3.61
N LEU A 53 3.85 7.92 4.30
CA LEU A 53 3.68 9.27 4.85
C LEU A 53 4.39 9.48 6.18
N GLN A 54 4.49 8.45 7.02
CA GLN A 54 5.20 8.55 8.28
C GLN A 54 6.69 8.72 8.04
N GLN A 55 7.30 9.65 8.79
CA GLN A 55 8.72 9.93 8.67
C GLN A 55 9.39 9.77 10.03
N ASN A 56 10.50 9.01 10.05
CA ASN A 56 11.32 8.81 11.23
C ASN A 56 12.63 9.60 11.09
N ALA A 57 12.74 10.72 11.78
CA ALA A 57 13.90 11.60 11.70
C ALA A 57 15.19 10.95 12.20
N PHE A 58 15.09 9.88 13.00
CA PHE A 58 16.26 9.17 13.53
C PHE A 58 16.77 8.06 12.61
N HIS A 59 16.01 7.72 11.57
CA HIS A 59 16.45 6.73 10.58
C HIS A 59 17.16 7.46 9.43
N LYS A 60 18.39 7.02 9.13
CA LYS A 60 19.22 7.73 8.14
C LYS A 60 18.57 7.85 6.76
N ASP A 61 17.82 6.82 6.34
CA ASP A 61 17.19 6.79 5.01
C ASP A 61 15.83 7.46 5.01
N ASP A 62 15.27 7.79 6.17
CA ASP A 62 13.96 8.45 6.27
C ASP A 62 14.06 9.96 6.46
N THR A 63 15.23 10.48 6.84
CA THR A 63 15.44 11.94 6.94
C THR A 63 15.34 12.61 5.58
N TYR A 64 15.77 11.92 4.53
CA TYR A 64 15.65 12.39 3.16
C TYR A 64 15.40 11.21 2.23
N VAL A 65 14.23 11.22 1.59
CA VAL A 65 13.87 10.17 0.63
C VAL A 65 13.87 10.79 -0.78
N PRO A 66 14.72 10.28 -1.70
CA PRO A 66 14.75 10.81 -3.06
C PRO A 66 13.40 10.71 -3.75
N LEU A 67 13.10 11.66 -4.62
CA LEU A 67 11.85 11.68 -5.36
C LEU A 67 11.61 10.39 -6.15
N GLN A 68 12.66 9.85 -6.77
CA GLN A 68 12.56 8.61 -7.52
C GLN A 68 12.13 7.43 -6.64
N LYS A 69 12.67 7.36 -5.41
CA LYS A 69 12.27 6.34 -4.46
C LYS A 69 10.81 6.53 -4.04
N GLN A 70 10.39 7.76 -3.78
CA GLN A 70 9.00 8.07 -3.43
C GLN A 70 8.04 7.62 -4.52
N MET A 71 8.36 7.92 -5.77
CA MET A 71 7.51 7.54 -6.90
C MET A 71 7.41 6.03 -7.06
N LYS A 72 8.53 5.32 -6.93
CA LYS A 72 8.53 3.85 -7.00
C LYS A 72 7.76 3.24 -5.85
N MET A 73 7.87 3.79 -4.66
CA MET A 73 7.10 3.32 -3.50
C MET A 73 5.60 3.49 -3.74
N MET A 74 5.17 4.61 -4.30
CA MET A 74 3.76 4.81 -4.66
C MET A 74 3.32 3.80 -5.72
N ASP A 75 4.16 3.54 -6.72
CA ASP A 75 3.86 2.52 -7.74
C ASP A 75 3.68 1.14 -7.13
N VAL A 76 4.56 0.76 -6.19
CA VAL A 76 4.46 -0.54 -5.49
C VAL A 76 3.14 -0.63 -4.72
N ILE A 77 2.79 0.42 -3.99
CA ILE A 77 1.55 0.45 -3.20
C ILE A 77 0.32 0.32 -4.12
N LEU A 78 0.29 1.07 -5.21
CA LEU A 78 -0.84 1.01 -6.15
C LEU A 78 -0.91 -0.31 -6.90
N TYR A 79 0.24 -0.92 -7.18
CA TYR A 79 0.28 -2.26 -7.78
C TYR A 79 -0.33 -3.30 -6.84
N LEU A 80 0.05 -3.24 -5.56
CA LEU A 80 -0.54 -4.10 -4.53
C LEU A 80 -2.05 -3.91 -4.46
N TYR A 81 -2.51 -2.66 -4.49
CA TYR A 81 -3.93 -2.34 -4.48
C TYR A 81 -4.67 -2.98 -5.65
N LYS A 82 -4.13 -2.82 -6.87
CA LYS A 82 -4.74 -3.37 -8.08
C LYS A 82 -4.84 -4.88 -8.04
N LYS A 83 -3.78 -5.56 -7.61
CA LYS A 83 -3.75 -7.01 -7.52
C LYS A 83 -4.74 -7.53 -6.47
N CYS A 84 -4.81 -6.87 -5.32
CA CYS A 84 -5.77 -7.25 -4.28
C CYS A 84 -7.21 -6.95 -4.72
N LYS A 85 -7.42 -5.90 -5.48
CA LYS A 85 -8.74 -5.57 -6.03
C LYS A 85 -9.25 -6.68 -6.95
N ASP A 86 -8.37 -7.24 -7.77
CA ASP A 86 -8.70 -8.38 -8.63
C ASP A 86 -9.06 -9.62 -7.80
N LEU A 87 -8.32 -9.90 -6.72
CA LEU A 87 -8.61 -11.03 -5.82
C LEU A 87 -9.98 -10.86 -5.17
N VAL A 88 -10.29 -9.69 -4.68
CA VAL A 88 -11.57 -9.40 -4.05
C VAL A 88 -12.72 -9.56 -5.05
N ALA A 89 -12.51 -9.13 -6.30
CA ALA A 89 -13.49 -9.32 -7.36
C ALA A 89 -13.75 -10.79 -7.66
N GLN A 90 -12.77 -11.67 -7.39
CA GLN A 90 -12.91 -13.11 -7.53
C GLN A 90 -13.52 -13.78 -6.29
N GLY A 91 -13.84 -13.01 -5.27
CA GLY A 91 -14.44 -13.51 -4.04
C GLY A 91 -13.45 -13.96 -2.98
N LYS A 92 -12.17 -13.64 -3.13
CA LYS A 92 -11.15 -14.01 -2.12
C LYS A 92 -11.18 -13.01 -0.96
N PRO A 93 -11.12 -13.48 0.30
CA PRO A 93 -11.16 -12.58 1.45
C PRO A 93 -9.81 -11.88 1.68
N MET A 94 -9.88 -10.65 2.16
CA MET A 94 -8.69 -9.86 2.49
C MET A 94 -7.86 -10.48 3.60
N SER A 95 -8.48 -11.24 4.50
CA SER A 95 -7.77 -11.90 5.60
C SER A 95 -6.68 -12.84 5.11
N GLN A 96 -6.88 -13.53 3.98
CA GLN A 96 -5.87 -14.41 3.40
C GLN A 96 -4.69 -13.62 2.83
N VAL A 97 -4.96 -12.47 2.22
CA VAL A 97 -3.91 -11.61 1.67
C VAL A 97 -3.08 -11.02 2.80
N VAL A 98 -3.73 -10.54 3.85
CA VAL A 98 -3.04 -9.99 5.03
C VAL A 98 -2.19 -11.07 5.70
N ALA A 99 -2.70 -12.29 5.80
CA ALA A 99 -1.97 -13.41 6.40
C ALA A 99 -0.72 -13.80 5.61
N SER A 100 -0.64 -13.47 4.31
CA SER A 100 0.55 -13.74 3.51
C SER A 100 1.76 -12.88 3.91
N GLY A 101 1.54 -11.79 4.65
CA GLY A 101 2.60 -10.89 5.09
C GLY A 101 3.03 -9.85 4.06
N ILE A 102 2.41 -9.82 2.89
CA ILE A 102 2.81 -8.88 1.83
C ILE A 102 2.55 -7.42 2.22
N PHE A 103 1.48 -7.14 2.95
CA PHE A 103 1.20 -5.78 3.43
C PHE A 103 2.28 -5.30 4.38
N ASP A 104 2.75 -6.16 5.30
CA ASP A 104 3.84 -5.81 6.21
C ASP A 104 5.14 -5.54 5.47
N LYS A 105 5.46 -6.34 4.46
CA LYS A 105 6.66 -6.15 3.65
C LYS A 105 6.64 -4.82 2.92
N VAL A 106 5.52 -4.48 2.30
CA VAL A 106 5.38 -3.22 1.58
C VAL A 106 5.41 -2.04 2.54
N THR A 107 4.82 -2.18 3.73
CA THR A 107 4.86 -1.14 4.76
C THR A 107 6.29 -0.80 5.17
N LYS A 108 7.17 -1.81 5.23
CA LYS A 108 8.56 -1.65 5.68
C LYS A 108 9.54 -1.29 4.55
N MET A 109 9.08 -1.23 3.31
CA MET A 109 9.99 -1.05 2.16
C MET A 109 10.83 0.22 2.25
N LYS A 110 10.33 1.29 2.87
CA LYS A 110 11.05 2.54 3.02
C LYS A 110 12.34 2.35 3.83
N TYR A 111 12.31 1.47 4.82
CA TYR A 111 13.46 1.18 5.67
C TYR A 111 14.31 0.03 5.13
N ASP A 112 13.67 -0.97 4.51
CA ASP A 112 14.36 -2.16 4.02
C ASP A 112 15.14 -1.90 2.73
N VAL A 113 14.74 -0.86 1.96
CA VAL A 113 15.41 -0.48 0.72
C VAL A 113 16.19 0.81 0.95
N PRO A 114 17.55 0.77 0.89
CA PRO A 114 18.37 1.98 1.03
C PRO A 114 18.09 2.98 -0.09
N ASN A 115 18.30 4.27 0.21
CA ASN A 115 18.08 5.33 -0.78
C ASN A 115 19.01 5.25 -1.99
N ASP A 116 20.16 4.63 -1.84
CA ASP A 116 21.14 4.43 -2.93
C ASP A 116 20.95 3.12 -3.69
N HIS A 117 19.95 2.32 -3.33
CA HIS A 117 19.62 1.05 -3.99
C HIS A 117 18.13 0.97 -4.33
N ILE A 118 17.63 2.02 -4.99
CA ILE A 118 16.22 2.15 -5.35
C ILE A 118 15.73 0.98 -6.23
N GLU A 119 16.63 0.39 -7.02
CA GLU A 119 16.31 -0.74 -7.88
C GLU A 119 15.78 -1.96 -7.12
N LEU A 120 16.06 -2.06 -5.82
CA LEU A 120 15.51 -3.14 -5.00
C LEU A 120 14.01 -3.07 -4.86
N LEU A 121 13.40 -1.90 -5.06
CA LEU A 121 11.95 -1.76 -5.05
C LEU A 121 11.28 -2.55 -6.18
N ASP A 122 11.98 -2.77 -7.28
CA ASP A 122 11.43 -3.54 -8.40
C ASP A 122 11.14 -4.99 -8.03
N ASP A 123 11.85 -5.53 -7.05
CA ASP A 123 11.61 -6.89 -6.57
C ASP A 123 10.27 -7.03 -5.83
N TYR A 124 9.75 -5.94 -5.30
CA TYR A 124 8.46 -5.95 -4.59
C TYR A 124 7.30 -6.31 -5.52
N PHE A 125 7.39 -5.94 -6.81
CA PHE A 125 6.38 -6.35 -7.78
C PHE A 125 6.30 -7.87 -7.90
N ARG A 126 7.43 -8.54 -7.92
CA ARG A 126 7.49 -10.01 -7.97
C ARG A 126 6.99 -10.63 -6.67
N GLN A 127 7.31 -10.03 -5.52
CA GLN A 127 6.84 -10.51 -4.23
C GLN A 127 5.32 -10.38 -4.12
N ILE A 128 4.75 -9.29 -4.63
CA ILE A 128 3.31 -9.10 -4.69
C ILE A 128 2.65 -10.15 -5.57
N ASP A 129 3.20 -10.39 -6.75
CA ASP A 129 2.68 -11.41 -7.67
C ASP A 129 2.71 -12.79 -7.03
N ALA A 130 3.78 -13.14 -6.33
CA ALA A 130 3.92 -14.42 -5.66
C ALA A 130 2.86 -14.58 -4.54
N ALA A 131 2.67 -13.53 -3.73
CA ALA A 131 1.68 -13.55 -2.66
C ALA A 131 0.25 -13.69 -3.20
N VAL A 132 -0.06 -12.96 -4.26
CA VAL A 132 -1.37 -13.01 -4.93
C VAL A 132 -1.62 -14.40 -5.51
N SER A 133 -0.60 -15.00 -6.12
CA SER A 133 -0.72 -16.35 -6.69
C SER A 133 -0.99 -17.42 -5.64
N GLN A 134 -0.45 -17.26 -4.44
CA GLN A 134 -0.71 -18.19 -3.33
C GLN A 134 -2.14 -18.12 -2.84
N VAL A 135 -2.75 -16.96 -2.88
CA VAL A 135 -4.13 -16.75 -2.44
C VAL A 135 -5.14 -17.13 -3.53
N ALA A 136 -4.77 -16.89 -4.77
CA ALA A 136 -5.64 -17.23 -5.92
C ALA A 136 -5.79 -18.78 -6.09
#